data_ab5237864fc164ab5056a96b18a7cfcb
#
_entry.id   ab5237864fc164ab5056a96b18a7cfcb
#
_cell.length_a   1.000
_cell.length_b   1.000
_cell.length_c   1.000
_cell.angle_alpha   90.00
_cell.angle_beta   90.00
_cell.angle_gamma   90.00
#
_symmetry.space_group_name_H-M   'P 1'
#
loop_
_entity.id
_entity.type
_entity.pdbx_description
1 polymer ?
#
loop_
_entity_poly.entity_id
_entity_poly.type
_entity_poly.pdbx_seq_one_letter_code
_entity_poly.pdbx_strand_id
1 'polypeptide(L)'
;MEIWSNVVIFICSIRVSVKFRKWGCLLSSLEIKVNNITEAGLGLTIPAYRNDVTREVDVIEEILRVYGYNKVALKNKLNYSVPNLSKVSNHKIENIVANQLVNHGFYEIMTNSLISEKYLALLEKNDFIKLFNPLSSDLSLLKNSMLFTGLESIEYNLNRQQNRLKFFEFGKTYHQNLDERKEIKHLAIFLTGKIKPVNWKNSEENIDFFYTKGIVSSILRKLNIIKYQESNLISKIFEYGQSLISGNKTIAEYGLVSKEIINTFSIDQDVFYIIINWDYTIELIDNRNIKHK
;
A
#
# COMPACT_ATOMS: atom_id res chain seq x y z
N MET A 1 21.68 27.62 23.88
CA MET A 1 21.94 26.44 23.06
C MET A 1 22.85 26.85 21.92
N GLU A 2 24.04 26.30 21.84
CA GLU A 2 24.98 26.58 20.74
C GLU A 2 24.62 25.68 19.54
N ILE A 3 24.32 26.30 18.41
CA ILE A 3 24.08 25.61 17.16
C ILE A 3 25.25 25.93 16.23
N TRP A 4 26.01 24.87 15.87
CA TRP A 4 26.99 24.94 14.80
C TRP A 4 26.27 24.68 13.47
N SER A 5 26.18 25.71 12.62
CA SER A 5 25.39 25.58 11.42
C SER A 5 26.21 25.81 10.14
N ASN A 6 25.93 24.98 9.11
CA ASN A 6 26.43 25.15 7.73
C ASN A 6 25.70 26.32 7.00
N VAL A 7 25.19 27.30 7.71
CA VAL A 7 24.47 28.48 7.17
C VAL A 7 25.29 29.19 6.08
N VAL A 8 26.62 29.15 6.17
CA VAL A 8 27.51 29.73 5.15
C VAL A 8 27.38 29.03 3.82
N ILE A 9 27.31 27.71 3.80
CA ILE A 9 27.19 26.92 2.55
C ILE A 9 25.85 27.20 1.87
N PHE A 10 24.78 27.29 2.62
CA PHE A 10 23.46 27.61 2.09
C PHE A 10 23.39 29.06 1.57
N ILE A 11 23.91 30.02 2.30
CA ILE A 11 23.98 31.42 1.89
C ILE A 11 24.83 31.60 0.63
N CYS A 12 25.94 30.87 0.50
CA CYS A 12 26.76 30.84 -0.73
C CYS A 12 26.03 30.17 -1.89
N SER A 13 25.20 29.15 -1.62
CA SER A 13 24.41 28.45 -2.66
C SER A 13 23.32 29.32 -3.28
N ILE A 14 22.76 30.26 -2.52
CA ILE A 14 21.70 31.19 -2.99
C ILE A 14 22.31 32.32 -3.88
N ARG A 15 23.65 32.41 -4.02
CA ARG A 15 24.34 33.48 -4.77
C ARG A 15 23.89 34.90 -4.37
N VAL A 16 23.51 35.10 -3.12
CA VAL A 16 23.25 36.43 -2.63
C VAL A 16 24.60 37.03 -2.31
N SER A 17 25.09 37.93 -3.19
CA SER A 17 26.33 38.69 -3.03
C SER A 17 26.21 39.76 -1.93
N VAL A 18 25.66 39.40 -0.79
CA VAL A 18 25.53 40.26 0.38
C VAL A 18 26.80 40.07 1.19
N LYS A 19 27.62 41.13 1.27
CA LYS A 19 28.84 41.14 2.09
C LYS A 19 28.52 40.68 3.50
N PHE A 20 29.35 39.81 4.09
CA PHE A 20 29.25 39.22 5.44
C PHE A 20 28.81 40.22 6.56
N ARG A 21 29.17 41.50 6.44
CA ARG A 21 28.73 42.54 7.35
C ARG A 21 27.22 42.73 7.47
N LYS A 22 26.46 42.51 6.40
CA LYS A 22 25.00 42.67 6.42
C LYS A 22 24.30 41.50 7.13
N TRP A 23 24.87 40.31 7.13
CA TRP A 23 24.31 39.13 7.82
C TRP A 23 24.44 39.26 9.35
N GLY A 24 25.59 39.83 9.84
CA GLY A 24 25.76 40.11 11.26
C GLY A 24 24.72 41.07 11.79
N CYS A 25 24.43 42.16 11.06
CA CYS A 25 23.38 43.12 11.46
C CYS A 25 21.98 42.47 11.46
N LEU A 26 21.70 41.60 10.50
CA LEU A 26 20.40 40.94 10.38
C LEU A 26 20.21 39.93 11.53
N LEU A 27 21.21 39.09 11.80
CA LEU A 27 21.17 38.16 12.94
C LEU A 27 21.10 38.91 14.29
N SER A 28 21.82 40.03 14.43
CA SER A 28 21.74 40.86 15.63
C SER A 28 20.34 41.48 15.82
N SER A 29 19.64 41.84 14.73
CA SER A 29 18.26 42.33 14.81
C SER A 29 17.25 41.27 15.24
N LEU A 30 17.63 40.00 15.12
CA LEU A 30 16.89 38.81 15.58
C LEU A 30 17.37 38.35 16.97
N GLU A 31 18.25 39.14 17.63
CA GLU A 31 18.88 38.80 18.89
C GLU A 31 19.73 37.50 18.87
N ILE A 32 20.07 37.01 17.67
CA ILE A 32 20.95 35.87 17.47
C ILE A 32 22.40 36.35 17.51
N LYS A 33 23.19 35.88 18.47
CA LYS A 33 24.61 36.25 18.59
C LYS A 33 25.48 35.35 17.70
N VAL A 34 26.38 35.99 16.94
CA VAL A 34 27.41 35.28 16.18
C VAL A 34 28.66 35.17 17.06
N ASN A 35 29.04 33.98 17.46
CA ASN A 35 30.17 33.68 18.33
C ASN A 35 31.49 33.63 17.55
N ASN A 36 31.47 32.88 16.44
CA ASN A 36 32.62 32.73 15.56
C ASN A 36 32.19 32.51 14.09
N ILE A 37 33.12 32.79 13.20
CA ILE A 37 32.96 32.62 11.77
C ILE A 37 34.13 31.77 11.29
N THR A 38 33.81 30.63 10.67
CA THR A 38 34.80 29.76 10.06
C THR A 38 34.46 29.55 8.58
N GLU A 39 35.37 28.96 7.81
CA GLU A 39 35.10 28.59 6.42
C GLU A 39 33.98 27.54 6.32
N ALA A 40 33.79 26.71 7.33
CA ALA A 40 32.80 25.66 7.40
C ALA A 40 31.42 26.11 7.89
N GLY A 41 31.32 27.27 8.55
CA GLY A 41 30.05 27.74 9.11
C GLY A 41 30.11 28.87 10.10
N LEU A 42 28.94 29.22 10.68
CA LEU A 42 28.76 30.20 11.72
C LEU A 42 28.41 29.51 13.03
N GLY A 43 29.13 29.83 14.10
CA GLY A 43 28.72 29.46 15.45
C GLY A 43 27.74 30.52 15.98
N LEU A 44 26.52 30.11 16.31
CA LEU A 44 25.43 30.97 16.71
C LEU A 44 24.94 30.63 18.12
N THR A 45 24.57 31.65 18.90
CA THR A 45 23.85 31.48 20.17
C THR A 45 22.44 32.03 20.02
N ILE A 46 21.47 31.18 20.18
CA ILE A 46 20.05 31.50 20.12
C ILE A 46 19.56 31.93 21.52
N PRO A 47 18.77 33.00 21.66
CA PRO A 47 18.16 33.38 22.92
C PRO A 47 17.31 32.26 23.52
N ALA A 48 17.33 32.10 24.83
CA ALA A 48 16.64 31.00 25.51
C ALA A 48 15.10 31.04 25.35
N TYR A 49 14.52 32.18 25.06
CA TYR A 49 13.08 32.32 24.83
C TYR A 49 12.62 31.88 23.43
N ARG A 50 13.55 31.72 22.47
CA ARG A 50 13.26 31.26 21.11
C ARG A 50 13.28 29.72 21.05
N ASN A 51 12.24 29.12 21.58
CA ASN A 51 12.09 27.66 21.59
C ASN A 51 11.78 27.07 20.19
N ASP A 52 11.40 27.93 19.26
CA ASP A 52 11.08 27.64 17.87
C ASP A 52 12.32 27.47 16.99
N VAL A 53 13.45 28.06 17.38
CA VAL A 53 14.70 28.03 16.62
C VAL A 53 15.66 27.02 17.24
N THR A 54 15.58 25.78 16.80
CA THR A 54 16.36 24.66 17.36
C THR A 54 17.36 24.05 16.38
N ARG A 55 17.15 24.27 15.08
CA ARG A 55 17.92 23.67 13.99
C ARG A 55 18.48 24.75 13.08
N GLU A 56 19.47 24.38 12.29
CA GLU A 56 20.06 25.21 11.26
C GLU A 56 19.03 25.80 10.28
N VAL A 57 18.07 24.98 9.85
CA VAL A 57 17.03 25.38 8.90
C VAL A 57 16.14 26.46 9.48
N ASP A 58 15.87 26.44 10.79
CA ASP A 58 15.06 27.44 11.48
C ASP A 58 15.75 28.80 11.46
N VAL A 59 17.09 28.85 11.62
CA VAL A 59 17.88 30.11 11.48
C VAL A 59 17.85 30.63 10.05
N ILE A 60 17.93 29.73 9.05
CA ILE A 60 17.84 30.12 7.65
C ILE A 60 16.45 30.71 7.34
N GLU A 61 15.41 30.13 7.89
CA GLU A 61 14.03 30.64 7.75
C GLU A 61 13.91 32.07 8.32
N GLU A 62 14.43 32.31 9.52
CA GLU A 62 14.44 33.61 10.13
C GLU A 62 15.19 34.65 9.28
N ILE A 63 16.34 34.27 8.75
CA ILE A 63 17.10 35.12 7.83
C ILE A 63 16.28 35.45 6.58
N LEU A 64 15.65 34.45 5.97
CA LEU A 64 14.84 34.62 4.77
C LEU A 64 13.60 35.49 5.03
N ARG A 65 13.01 35.38 6.21
CA ARG A 65 11.85 36.18 6.63
C ARG A 65 12.19 37.68 6.66
N VAL A 66 13.32 38.02 7.23
CA VAL A 66 13.76 39.43 7.31
C VAL A 66 14.34 39.92 5.99
N TYR A 67 15.11 39.09 5.28
CA TYR A 67 15.67 39.43 3.98
C TYR A 67 14.57 39.59 2.91
N GLY A 68 13.54 38.78 2.97
CA GLY A 68 12.42 38.72 2.06
C GLY A 68 12.57 37.57 1.01
N TYR A 69 11.67 36.60 1.07
CA TYR A 69 11.65 35.44 0.18
C TYR A 69 11.66 35.82 -1.32
N ASN A 70 10.93 36.89 -1.68
CA ASN A 70 10.82 37.35 -3.08
C ASN A 70 12.14 37.96 -3.63
N LYS A 71 13.11 38.26 -2.75
CA LYS A 71 14.43 38.77 -3.18
C LYS A 71 15.41 37.65 -3.54
N VAL A 72 15.06 36.42 -3.25
CA VAL A 72 15.90 35.27 -3.58
C VAL A 72 15.69 34.91 -5.07
N ALA A 73 16.78 35.04 -5.83
CA ALA A 73 16.75 34.75 -7.25
C ALA A 73 16.58 33.24 -7.46
N LEU A 74 15.48 32.85 -8.07
CA LEU A 74 15.28 31.45 -8.50
C LEU A 74 16.16 31.15 -9.71
N LYS A 75 16.80 29.97 -9.69
CA LYS A 75 17.55 29.50 -10.86
C LYS A 75 16.56 29.11 -11.96
N ASN A 76 16.75 29.64 -13.16
CA ASN A 76 15.93 29.28 -14.33
C ASN A 76 16.18 27.84 -14.82
N LYS A 77 17.21 27.17 -14.30
CA LYS A 77 17.56 25.80 -14.65
C LYS A 77 17.65 24.95 -13.40
N LEU A 78 16.86 23.87 -13.37
CA LEU A 78 16.96 22.81 -12.39
C LEU A 78 17.88 21.71 -12.98
N ASN A 79 19.02 21.49 -12.35
CA ASN A 79 19.87 20.36 -12.68
C ASN A 79 19.55 19.23 -11.71
N TYR A 80 18.93 18.18 -12.23
CA TYR A 80 18.69 16.96 -11.47
C TYR A 80 19.03 15.74 -12.33
N SER A 81 19.50 14.69 -11.70
CA SER A 81 19.68 13.40 -12.37
C SER A 81 18.31 12.74 -12.50
N VAL A 82 17.88 12.51 -13.74
CA VAL A 82 16.66 11.73 -13.98
C VAL A 82 16.96 10.29 -13.56
N PRO A 83 16.27 9.72 -12.57
CA PRO A 83 16.41 8.31 -12.26
C PRO A 83 15.98 7.51 -13.49
N ASN A 84 16.72 6.44 -13.78
CA ASN A 84 16.39 5.56 -14.91
C ASN A 84 15.10 4.79 -14.60
N LEU A 85 13.96 5.43 -14.87
CA LEU A 85 12.61 4.87 -14.64
C LEU A 85 12.29 3.86 -15.76
N SER A 86 13.07 2.79 -15.85
CA SER A 86 12.84 1.72 -16.84
C SER A 86 11.70 0.78 -16.44
N LYS A 87 11.20 0.85 -15.21
CA LYS A 87 10.12 -0.03 -14.70
C LYS A 87 8.77 0.66 -14.79
N VAL A 88 7.78 -0.08 -15.28
CA VAL A 88 6.38 0.36 -15.18
C VAL A 88 6.03 0.44 -13.70
N SER A 89 5.47 1.56 -13.28
CA SER A 89 5.06 1.75 -11.89
C SER A 89 4.05 0.67 -11.49
N ASN A 90 4.28 -0.03 -10.37
CA ASN A 90 3.36 -1.03 -9.83
C ASN A 90 1.94 -0.47 -9.67
N HIS A 91 1.83 0.78 -9.26
CA HIS A 91 0.55 1.47 -9.14
C HIS A 91 -0.21 1.61 -10.47
N LYS A 92 0.49 1.79 -11.60
CA LYS A 92 -0.17 1.80 -12.92
C LYS A 92 -0.74 0.44 -13.28
N ILE A 93 -0.03 -0.65 -12.93
CA ILE A 93 -0.50 -2.02 -13.17
C ILE A 93 -1.73 -2.31 -12.30
N GLU A 94 -1.70 -1.91 -11.04
CA GLU A 94 -2.85 -2.01 -10.13
C GLU A 94 -4.07 -1.30 -10.69
N ASN A 95 -3.92 -0.05 -11.12
CA ASN A 95 -5.01 0.73 -11.71
C ASN A 95 -5.58 0.09 -12.98
N ILE A 96 -4.75 -0.54 -13.81
CA ILE A 96 -5.23 -1.24 -15.01
C ILE A 96 -6.17 -2.40 -14.63
N VAL A 97 -5.81 -3.18 -13.61
CA VAL A 97 -6.62 -4.30 -13.13
C VAL A 97 -7.83 -3.80 -12.34
N ALA A 98 -7.66 -2.80 -11.47
CA ALA A 98 -8.76 -2.19 -10.73
C ALA A 98 -9.84 -1.64 -11.68
N ASN A 99 -9.45 -0.88 -12.70
CA ASN A 99 -10.37 -0.36 -13.71
C ASN A 99 -11.07 -1.49 -14.49
N GLN A 100 -10.37 -2.58 -14.79
CA GLN A 100 -11.00 -3.75 -15.41
C GLN A 100 -12.07 -4.35 -14.50
N LEU A 101 -11.79 -4.55 -13.21
CA LEU A 101 -12.74 -5.08 -12.25
C LEU A 101 -13.94 -4.16 -12.06
N VAL A 102 -13.71 -2.86 -11.88
CA VAL A 102 -14.78 -1.85 -11.78
C VAL A 102 -15.70 -1.88 -12.99
N ASN A 103 -15.14 -1.97 -14.21
CA ASN A 103 -15.91 -2.07 -15.44
C ASN A 103 -16.74 -3.38 -15.54
N HIS A 104 -16.38 -4.42 -14.79
CA HIS A 104 -17.16 -5.66 -14.64
C HIS A 104 -18.16 -5.61 -13.46
N GLY A 105 -18.32 -4.43 -12.83
CA GLY A 105 -19.26 -4.20 -11.73
C GLY A 105 -18.76 -4.64 -10.36
N PHE A 106 -17.45 -4.69 -10.16
CA PHE A 106 -16.86 -4.90 -8.84
C PHE A 106 -16.70 -3.58 -8.09
N TYR A 107 -16.80 -3.66 -6.78
CA TYR A 107 -16.52 -2.55 -5.88
C TYR A 107 -15.20 -2.82 -5.15
N GLU A 108 -14.33 -1.82 -5.12
CA GLU A 108 -13.13 -1.85 -4.30
C GLU A 108 -13.50 -1.65 -2.84
N ILE A 109 -12.97 -2.52 -1.98
CA ILE A 109 -13.10 -2.40 -0.54
C ILE A 109 -11.72 -2.21 0.08
N MET A 110 -11.70 -1.60 1.25
CA MET A 110 -10.51 -1.45 2.07
C MET A 110 -10.83 -1.92 3.48
N THR A 111 -10.31 -3.09 3.81
CA THR A 111 -10.58 -3.72 5.10
C THR A 111 -9.47 -3.44 6.11
N ASN A 112 -9.75 -3.66 7.40
CA ASN A 112 -8.76 -3.48 8.43
C ASN A 112 -7.59 -4.47 8.27
N SER A 113 -6.39 -4.03 8.62
CA SER A 113 -5.20 -4.90 8.68
C SER A 113 -5.12 -5.70 9.97
N LEU A 114 -5.98 -5.40 10.94
CA LEU A 114 -6.08 -6.10 12.21
C LEU A 114 -7.30 -7.01 12.23
N ILE A 115 -7.13 -8.20 12.78
CA ILE A 115 -8.16 -9.23 12.91
C ILE A 115 -8.23 -9.76 14.34
N SER A 116 -9.34 -10.44 14.65
CA SER A 116 -9.57 -11.11 15.93
C SER A 116 -8.85 -12.46 16.01
N GLU A 117 -8.41 -12.83 17.21
CA GLU A 117 -7.84 -14.16 17.49
C GLU A 117 -8.83 -15.31 17.22
N LYS A 118 -10.15 -15.03 17.20
CA LYS A 118 -11.18 -16.05 16.91
C LYS A 118 -10.98 -16.76 15.56
N TYR A 119 -10.34 -16.09 14.60
CA TYR A 119 -10.10 -16.66 13.27
C TYR A 119 -8.89 -17.61 13.19
N LEU A 120 -8.06 -17.66 14.24
CA LEU A 120 -6.89 -18.55 14.26
C LEU A 120 -7.27 -20.03 14.15
N ALA A 121 -8.40 -20.42 14.75
CA ALA A 121 -8.89 -21.79 14.69
C ALA A 121 -9.26 -22.27 13.27
N LEU A 122 -9.55 -21.32 12.36
CA LEU A 122 -9.90 -21.59 10.97
C LEU A 122 -8.69 -21.67 10.05
N LEU A 123 -7.51 -21.32 10.54
CA LEU A 123 -6.27 -21.32 9.76
C LEU A 123 -5.39 -22.52 10.11
N GLU A 124 -4.70 -23.03 9.10
CA GLU A 124 -3.75 -24.13 9.28
C GLU A 124 -2.36 -23.67 9.75
N LYS A 125 -2.03 -22.40 9.54
CA LYS A 125 -0.69 -21.85 9.78
C LYS A 125 -0.66 -20.99 11.04
N ASN A 126 0.36 -21.22 11.87
CA ASN A 126 0.65 -20.43 13.07
C ASN A 126 1.72 -19.36 12.80
N ASP A 127 1.60 -18.63 11.68
CA ASP A 127 2.55 -17.63 11.22
C ASP A 127 2.05 -16.19 11.47
N PHE A 128 1.21 -15.99 12.45
CA PHE A 128 0.58 -14.71 12.75
C PHE A 128 1.47 -13.80 13.62
N ILE A 129 1.25 -12.50 13.50
CA ILE A 129 1.92 -11.45 14.28
C ILE A 129 0.93 -10.88 15.28
N LYS A 130 1.21 -11.06 16.56
CA LYS A 130 0.39 -10.52 17.66
C LYS A 130 0.88 -9.11 18.04
N LEU A 131 -0.07 -8.20 18.25
CA LEU A 131 0.22 -6.88 18.77
C LEU A 131 0.52 -6.95 20.26
N PHE A 132 1.50 -6.16 20.71
CA PHE A 132 1.88 -6.09 22.13
C PHE A 132 0.81 -5.38 22.96
N ASN A 133 0.26 -4.27 22.44
CA ASN A 133 -0.77 -3.47 23.11
C ASN A 133 -1.99 -3.27 22.19
N PRO A 134 -2.85 -4.29 21.99
CA PRO A 134 -4.03 -4.14 21.15
C PRO A 134 -5.08 -3.24 21.83
N LEU A 135 -5.79 -2.45 21.02
CA LEU A 135 -6.88 -1.59 21.50
C LEU A 135 -8.10 -2.42 21.98
N SER A 136 -8.30 -3.59 21.40
CA SER A 136 -9.33 -4.55 21.79
C SER A 136 -8.88 -5.97 21.45
N SER A 137 -9.52 -6.99 22.04
CA SER A 137 -9.33 -8.40 21.71
C SER A 137 -9.65 -8.71 20.24
N ASP A 138 -10.57 -7.95 19.64
CA ASP A 138 -11.00 -8.13 18.26
C ASP A 138 -10.00 -7.57 17.22
N LEU A 139 -9.00 -6.81 17.67
CA LEU A 139 -7.97 -6.19 16.83
C LEU A 139 -6.57 -6.51 17.36
N SER A 140 -6.34 -7.78 17.71
CA SER A 140 -5.12 -8.21 18.41
C SER A 140 -4.04 -8.78 17.48
N LEU A 141 -4.39 -9.14 16.24
CA LEU A 141 -3.48 -9.76 15.28
C LEU A 141 -3.41 -8.98 13.97
N LEU A 142 -2.24 -8.98 13.35
CA LEU A 142 -2.12 -8.58 11.94
C LEU A 142 -2.70 -9.69 11.05
N LYS A 143 -3.48 -9.31 10.02
CA LYS A 143 -4.11 -10.27 9.11
C LYS A 143 -3.07 -11.06 8.33
N ASN A 144 -3.09 -12.39 8.46
CA ASN A 144 -2.31 -13.33 7.67
C ASN A 144 -3.10 -13.93 6.50
N SER A 145 -4.39 -13.59 6.41
CA SER A 145 -5.27 -13.93 5.29
C SER A 145 -6.18 -12.75 4.96
N MET A 146 -6.46 -12.55 3.68
CA MET A 146 -7.43 -11.56 3.22
C MET A 146 -8.87 -12.04 3.33
N LEU A 147 -9.09 -13.35 3.56
CA LEU A 147 -10.40 -13.99 3.50
C LEU A 147 -11.37 -13.43 4.55
N PHE A 148 -10.95 -13.40 5.82
CA PHE A 148 -11.88 -13.12 6.94
C PHE A 148 -12.45 -11.71 6.89
N THR A 149 -11.61 -10.71 6.64
CA THR A 149 -12.05 -9.31 6.55
C THR A 149 -12.96 -9.07 5.34
N GLY A 150 -12.75 -9.82 4.26
CA GLY A 150 -13.66 -9.81 3.12
C GLY A 150 -15.00 -10.47 3.42
N LEU A 151 -15.02 -11.59 4.18
CA LEU A 151 -16.25 -12.26 4.61
C LEU A 151 -17.04 -11.38 5.59
N GLU A 152 -16.38 -10.68 6.53
CA GLU A 152 -17.03 -9.67 7.39
C GLU A 152 -17.74 -8.58 6.55
N SER A 153 -17.09 -8.13 5.47
CA SER A 153 -17.69 -7.15 4.56
C SER A 153 -18.90 -7.71 3.81
N ILE A 154 -18.85 -9.00 3.43
CA ILE A 154 -19.99 -9.69 2.80
C ILE A 154 -21.14 -9.83 3.80
N GLU A 155 -20.89 -10.38 4.98
CA GLU A 155 -21.88 -10.50 6.06
C GLU A 155 -22.59 -9.17 6.35
N TYR A 156 -21.80 -8.10 6.49
CA TYR A 156 -22.32 -6.76 6.74
C TYR A 156 -23.31 -6.30 5.66
N ASN A 157 -23.02 -6.57 4.40
CA ASN A 157 -23.87 -6.16 3.27
C ASN A 157 -25.07 -7.09 3.10
N LEU A 158 -24.92 -8.40 3.30
CA LEU A 158 -26.03 -9.36 3.25
C LEU A 158 -27.08 -9.04 4.32
N ASN A 159 -26.68 -8.69 5.54
CA ASN A 159 -27.55 -8.24 6.61
C ASN A 159 -28.35 -6.96 6.26
N ARG A 160 -27.92 -6.25 5.19
CA ARG A 160 -28.62 -5.08 4.59
C ARG A 160 -29.33 -5.41 3.29
N GLN A 161 -29.60 -6.69 3.05
CA GLN A 161 -30.32 -7.20 1.87
C GLN A 161 -29.62 -6.94 0.52
N GLN A 162 -28.30 -6.75 0.56
CA GLN A 162 -27.48 -6.68 -0.65
C GLN A 162 -27.01 -8.10 -1.01
N ASN A 163 -27.83 -8.83 -1.74
CA ASN A 163 -27.59 -10.26 -2.02
C ASN A 163 -26.67 -10.55 -3.22
N ARG A 164 -26.19 -9.50 -3.91
CA ARG A 164 -25.32 -9.61 -5.07
C ARG A 164 -24.09 -8.76 -4.87
N LEU A 165 -23.00 -9.40 -4.46
CA LEU A 165 -21.80 -8.69 -4.11
C LEU A 165 -20.61 -9.16 -4.96
N LYS A 166 -19.84 -8.21 -5.46
CA LYS A 166 -18.59 -8.41 -6.17
C LYS A 166 -17.59 -7.42 -5.62
N PHE A 167 -16.72 -7.88 -4.74
CA PHE A 167 -15.73 -7.04 -4.06
C PHE A 167 -14.32 -7.41 -4.49
N PHE A 168 -13.42 -6.43 -4.47
CA PHE A 168 -11.99 -6.68 -4.58
C PHE A 168 -11.20 -5.75 -3.67
N GLU A 169 -10.01 -6.19 -3.26
CA GLU A 169 -9.10 -5.44 -2.41
C GLU A 169 -7.65 -5.73 -2.81
N PHE A 170 -6.86 -4.66 -3.01
CA PHE A 170 -5.41 -4.74 -3.00
C PHE A 170 -4.92 -4.54 -1.57
N GLY A 171 -4.59 -5.62 -0.90
CA GLY A 171 -4.19 -5.62 0.50
C GLY A 171 -2.91 -6.37 0.76
N LYS A 172 -2.43 -6.31 1.99
CA LYS A 172 -1.24 -7.03 2.44
C LYS A 172 -1.61 -8.05 3.51
N THR A 173 -0.91 -9.18 3.49
CA THR A 173 -0.89 -10.15 4.57
C THR A 173 0.46 -10.11 5.27
N TYR A 174 0.46 -10.41 6.55
CA TYR A 174 1.62 -10.31 7.42
C TYR A 174 1.91 -11.67 8.04
N HIS A 175 3.15 -12.12 7.90
CA HIS A 175 3.58 -13.44 8.31
C HIS A 175 4.85 -13.34 9.15
N GLN A 176 4.96 -14.18 10.17
CA GLN A 176 6.17 -14.31 10.98
C GLN A 176 6.63 -15.76 10.99
N ASN A 177 7.83 -16.00 10.49
CA ASN A 177 8.50 -17.29 10.57
C ASN A 177 9.78 -17.09 11.40
N LEU A 178 9.83 -17.68 12.62
CA LEU A 178 10.92 -17.47 13.56
C LEU A 178 11.16 -15.95 13.79
N ASP A 179 12.29 -15.43 13.35
CA ASP A 179 12.68 -14.03 13.51
C ASP A 179 12.41 -13.16 12.27
N GLU A 180 12.00 -13.77 11.14
CA GLU A 180 11.72 -13.04 9.91
C GLU A 180 10.24 -12.64 9.83
N ARG A 181 10.00 -11.36 9.59
CA ARG A 181 8.68 -10.81 9.29
C ARG A 181 8.56 -10.54 7.81
N LYS A 182 7.49 -11.01 7.21
CA LYS A 182 7.25 -10.89 5.79
C LYS A 182 5.89 -10.26 5.52
N GLU A 183 5.87 -9.25 4.66
CA GLU A 183 4.67 -8.70 4.07
C GLU A 183 4.53 -9.26 2.65
N ILE A 184 3.30 -9.64 2.28
CA ILE A 184 2.99 -10.11 0.93
C ILE A 184 1.77 -9.34 0.45
N LYS A 185 1.90 -8.68 -0.70
CA LYS A 185 0.77 -8.00 -1.32
C LYS A 185 -0.07 -8.96 -2.14
N HIS A 186 -1.38 -8.85 -2.02
CA HIS A 186 -2.35 -9.67 -2.72
C HIS A 186 -3.42 -8.81 -3.40
N LEU A 187 -4.02 -9.36 -4.43
CA LEU A 187 -5.33 -8.98 -4.91
C LEU A 187 -6.31 -10.07 -4.46
N ALA A 188 -7.21 -9.71 -3.56
CA ALA A 188 -8.31 -10.55 -3.10
C ALA A 188 -9.60 -10.16 -3.81
N ILE A 189 -10.38 -11.15 -4.27
CA ILE A 189 -11.66 -10.91 -4.95
C ILE A 189 -12.71 -11.83 -4.34
N PHE A 190 -13.88 -11.28 -4.09
CA PHE A 190 -15.01 -11.97 -3.47
C PHE A 190 -16.23 -11.83 -4.35
N LEU A 191 -16.93 -12.93 -4.53
CA LEU A 191 -18.07 -13.04 -5.42
C LEU A 191 -19.18 -13.82 -4.73
N THR A 192 -20.39 -13.29 -4.68
CA THR A 192 -21.53 -13.99 -4.12
C THR A 192 -22.84 -13.53 -4.76
N GLY A 193 -23.81 -14.44 -4.83
CA GLY A 193 -25.15 -14.20 -5.39
C GLY A 193 -25.21 -14.37 -6.91
N LYS A 194 -25.92 -13.47 -7.59
CA LYS A 194 -26.25 -13.59 -9.02
C LYS A 194 -25.27 -12.81 -9.89
N ILE A 195 -24.99 -13.32 -11.10
CA ILE A 195 -24.10 -12.68 -12.08
C ILE A 195 -24.65 -11.33 -12.51
N LYS A 196 -25.97 -11.27 -12.82
CA LYS A 196 -26.69 -10.08 -13.31
C LYS A 196 -27.89 -9.76 -12.43
N PRO A 197 -28.35 -8.50 -12.43
CA PRO A 197 -29.63 -8.17 -11.81
C PRO A 197 -30.74 -8.93 -12.50
N VAL A 198 -31.66 -9.45 -11.69
CA VAL A 198 -32.86 -10.13 -12.18
C VAL A 198 -33.73 -9.12 -12.93
N ASN A 199 -34.12 -9.47 -14.14
CA ASN A 199 -35.09 -8.70 -14.93
C ASN A 199 -35.92 -9.67 -15.79
N TRP A 200 -36.96 -9.14 -16.44
CA TRP A 200 -37.91 -9.92 -17.24
C TRP A 200 -37.25 -10.69 -18.42
N LYS A 201 -36.05 -10.28 -18.85
CA LYS A 201 -35.36 -10.86 -20.01
C LYS A 201 -34.24 -11.85 -19.61
N ASN A 202 -33.61 -11.66 -18.48
CA ASN A 202 -32.46 -12.47 -18.06
C ASN A 202 -32.92 -13.57 -17.11
N SER A 203 -32.55 -14.83 -17.42
CA SER A 203 -32.64 -15.93 -16.49
C SER A 203 -31.78 -15.65 -15.24
N GLU A 204 -32.17 -16.25 -14.13
CA GLU A 204 -31.40 -16.20 -12.91
C GLU A 204 -30.17 -17.08 -13.03
N GLU A 205 -29.00 -16.48 -13.21
CA GLU A 205 -27.72 -17.18 -13.23
C GLU A 205 -26.96 -16.86 -11.95
N ASN A 206 -26.67 -17.84 -11.13
CA ASN A 206 -25.82 -17.71 -9.97
C ASN A 206 -24.34 -17.65 -10.41
N ILE A 207 -23.54 -16.98 -9.61
CA ILE A 207 -22.09 -17.04 -9.75
C ILE A 207 -21.66 -18.49 -9.51
N ASP A 208 -20.84 -19.01 -10.42
CA ASP A 208 -20.32 -20.36 -10.39
C ASP A 208 -18.78 -20.37 -10.49
N PHE A 209 -18.23 -21.57 -10.46
CA PHE A 209 -16.79 -21.78 -10.58
C PHE A 209 -16.24 -21.32 -11.94
N PHE A 210 -16.99 -21.52 -13.03
CA PHE A 210 -16.51 -21.14 -14.36
C PHE A 210 -16.53 -19.62 -14.57
N TYR A 211 -17.51 -18.93 -13.99
CA TYR A 211 -17.51 -17.48 -13.95
C TYR A 211 -16.30 -16.94 -13.19
N THR A 212 -16.00 -17.52 -12.03
CA THR A 212 -14.85 -17.18 -11.20
C THR A 212 -13.53 -17.42 -11.95
N LYS A 213 -13.37 -18.59 -12.58
CA LYS A 213 -12.23 -18.92 -13.45
C LYS A 213 -12.09 -17.92 -14.61
N GLY A 214 -13.20 -17.48 -15.20
CA GLY A 214 -13.24 -16.48 -16.26
C GLY A 214 -12.64 -15.14 -15.81
N ILE A 215 -12.95 -14.68 -14.59
CA ILE A 215 -12.39 -13.46 -14.00
C ILE A 215 -10.87 -13.58 -13.84
N VAL A 216 -10.38 -14.68 -13.24
CA VAL A 216 -8.94 -14.92 -13.06
C VAL A 216 -8.21 -14.93 -14.41
N SER A 217 -8.74 -15.67 -15.37
CA SER A 217 -8.17 -15.78 -16.73
C SER A 217 -8.15 -14.43 -17.44
N SER A 218 -9.19 -13.62 -17.25
CA SER A 218 -9.28 -12.26 -17.82
C SER A 218 -8.19 -11.33 -17.26
N ILE A 219 -7.96 -11.36 -15.93
CA ILE A 219 -6.91 -10.58 -15.28
C ILE A 219 -5.53 -11.00 -15.77
N LEU A 220 -5.23 -12.31 -15.75
CA LEU A 220 -3.92 -12.83 -16.19
C LEU A 220 -3.65 -12.52 -17.67
N ARG A 221 -4.66 -12.62 -18.52
CA ARG A 221 -4.57 -12.24 -19.93
C ARG A 221 -4.29 -10.75 -20.11
N LYS A 222 -4.95 -9.88 -19.33
CA LYS A 222 -4.70 -8.44 -19.33
C LYS A 222 -3.25 -8.10 -18.96
N LEU A 223 -2.68 -8.88 -18.03
CA LEU A 223 -1.28 -8.76 -17.60
C LEU A 223 -0.30 -9.53 -18.51
N ASN A 224 -0.81 -10.11 -19.60
CA ASN A 224 -0.04 -10.94 -20.52
C ASN A 224 0.64 -12.15 -19.86
N ILE A 225 0.06 -12.70 -18.76
CA ILE A 225 0.54 -13.90 -18.08
C ILE A 225 -0.18 -15.11 -18.68
N ILE A 226 0.49 -15.80 -19.62
CA ILE A 226 -0.11 -16.88 -20.41
C ILE A 226 0.42 -18.27 -20.00
N LYS A 227 1.64 -18.31 -19.42
CA LYS A 227 2.31 -19.58 -19.07
C LYS A 227 2.14 -19.86 -17.58
N TYR A 228 1.21 -20.73 -17.26
CA TYR A 228 0.99 -21.29 -15.92
C TYR A 228 0.42 -22.72 -16.04
N GLN A 229 0.54 -23.47 -14.97
CA GLN A 229 -0.06 -24.80 -14.83
C GLN A 229 -1.24 -24.70 -13.86
N GLU A 230 -2.32 -25.39 -14.16
CA GLU A 230 -3.48 -25.52 -13.29
C GLU A 230 -3.33 -26.81 -12.48
N SER A 231 -3.59 -26.73 -11.19
CA SER A 231 -3.67 -27.90 -10.31
C SER A 231 -4.88 -27.80 -9.39
N ASN A 232 -5.38 -28.95 -8.95
CA ASN A 232 -6.47 -28.96 -7.98
C ASN A 232 -5.96 -28.45 -6.64
N LEU A 233 -6.75 -27.61 -6.01
CA LEU A 233 -6.45 -27.04 -4.70
C LEU A 233 -7.10 -27.87 -3.60
N ILE A 234 -6.28 -28.39 -2.69
CA ILE A 234 -6.73 -29.07 -1.46
C ILE A 234 -6.37 -28.15 -0.29
N SER A 235 -7.37 -27.55 0.32
CA SER A 235 -7.20 -26.61 1.43
C SER A 235 -8.46 -26.60 2.27
N LYS A 236 -8.34 -26.31 3.58
CA LYS A 236 -9.49 -26.11 4.45
C LYS A 236 -10.32 -24.87 4.10
N ILE A 237 -9.69 -23.90 3.43
CA ILE A 237 -10.34 -22.66 3.00
C ILE A 237 -11.38 -22.92 1.92
N PHE A 238 -11.09 -23.85 1.00
CA PHE A 238 -11.93 -24.10 -0.16
C PHE A 238 -12.60 -25.47 -0.09
N GLU A 239 -13.89 -25.52 -0.39
CA GLU A 239 -14.61 -26.78 -0.58
C GLU A 239 -14.13 -27.47 -1.86
N TYR A 240 -13.93 -26.70 -2.91
CA TYR A 240 -13.23 -27.06 -4.13
C TYR A 240 -12.62 -25.80 -4.78
N GLY A 241 -11.52 -26.00 -5.48
CA GLY A 241 -10.82 -24.88 -6.12
C GLY A 241 -9.67 -25.31 -7.01
N GLN A 242 -9.04 -24.33 -7.59
CA GLN A 242 -7.84 -24.50 -8.40
C GLN A 242 -6.75 -23.52 -7.96
N SER A 243 -5.51 -23.96 -8.11
CA SER A 243 -4.32 -23.13 -8.00
C SER A 243 -3.64 -22.98 -9.36
N LEU A 244 -3.12 -21.80 -9.63
CA LEU A 244 -2.35 -21.49 -10.82
C LEU A 244 -0.89 -21.30 -10.43
N ILE A 245 -0.02 -22.10 -11.02
CA ILE A 245 1.41 -22.17 -10.65
C ILE A 245 2.26 -21.77 -11.86
N SER A 246 3.25 -20.91 -11.63
CA SER A 246 4.28 -20.60 -12.60
C SER A 246 5.66 -20.82 -11.97
N GLY A 247 6.47 -21.68 -12.58
CA GLY A 247 7.69 -22.14 -11.92
C GLY A 247 7.40 -22.85 -10.61
N ASN A 248 7.99 -22.40 -9.51
CA ASN A 248 7.85 -23.01 -8.19
C ASN A 248 6.93 -22.21 -7.25
N LYS A 249 6.23 -21.19 -7.74
CA LYS A 249 5.39 -20.34 -6.92
C LYS A 249 3.95 -20.31 -7.43
N THR A 250 3.01 -20.24 -6.51
CA THR A 250 1.59 -20.04 -6.81
C THR A 250 1.33 -18.57 -7.18
N ILE A 251 0.68 -18.36 -8.33
CA ILE A 251 0.22 -17.04 -8.79
C ILE A 251 -1.11 -16.71 -8.15
N ALA A 252 -2.06 -17.64 -8.25
CA ALA A 252 -3.44 -17.46 -7.80
C ALA A 252 -4.03 -18.75 -7.27
N GLU A 253 -4.93 -18.62 -6.31
CA GLU A 253 -5.81 -19.67 -5.82
C GLU A 253 -7.24 -19.15 -5.88
N TYR A 254 -8.18 -19.98 -6.28
CA TYR A 254 -9.58 -19.60 -6.37
C TYR A 254 -10.51 -20.80 -6.28
N GLY A 255 -11.69 -20.58 -5.73
CA GLY A 255 -12.69 -21.62 -5.57
C GLY A 255 -13.85 -21.18 -4.70
N LEU A 256 -14.70 -22.15 -4.36
CA LEU A 256 -15.80 -21.99 -3.42
C LEU A 256 -15.24 -22.07 -2.00
N VAL A 257 -15.56 -21.09 -1.17
CA VAL A 257 -15.19 -21.09 0.25
C VAL A 257 -15.92 -22.23 0.98
N SER A 258 -15.22 -22.91 1.90
CA SER A 258 -15.79 -24.04 2.62
C SER A 258 -16.97 -23.61 3.48
N LYS A 259 -17.98 -24.48 3.59
CA LYS A 259 -19.18 -24.23 4.42
C LYS A 259 -18.87 -24.03 5.89
N GLU A 260 -17.83 -24.68 6.40
CA GLU A 260 -17.39 -24.52 7.77
C GLU A 260 -17.01 -23.05 8.08
N ILE A 261 -16.26 -22.42 7.17
CA ILE A 261 -15.87 -21.01 7.30
C ILE A 261 -17.08 -20.10 7.11
N ILE A 262 -17.88 -20.32 6.05
CA ILE A 262 -19.05 -19.47 5.76
C ILE A 262 -20.04 -19.45 6.91
N ASN A 263 -20.31 -20.60 7.54
CA ASN A 263 -21.21 -20.69 8.68
C ASN A 263 -20.73 -19.87 9.90
N THR A 264 -19.42 -19.70 10.06
CA THR A 264 -18.86 -18.87 11.15
C THR A 264 -19.23 -17.39 10.98
N PHE A 265 -19.50 -16.94 9.74
CA PHE A 265 -19.92 -15.58 9.41
C PHE A 265 -21.43 -15.43 9.18
N SER A 266 -22.24 -16.45 9.53
CA SER A 266 -23.69 -16.42 9.31
C SER A 266 -24.09 -16.07 7.87
N ILE A 267 -23.36 -16.55 6.89
CA ILE A 267 -23.62 -16.33 5.47
C ILE A 267 -24.37 -17.54 4.92
N ASP A 268 -25.58 -17.32 4.35
CA ASP A 268 -26.45 -18.38 3.87
C ASP A 268 -26.27 -18.71 2.38
N GLN A 269 -25.37 -18.05 1.69
CA GLN A 269 -25.16 -18.23 0.24
C GLN A 269 -23.70 -18.53 -0.08
N ASP A 270 -23.49 -19.17 -1.24
CA ASP A 270 -22.16 -19.52 -1.72
C ASP A 270 -21.29 -18.29 -1.95
N VAL A 271 -20.05 -18.35 -1.48
CA VAL A 271 -19.05 -17.31 -1.67
C VAL A 271 -17.86 -17.88 -2.43
N PHE A 272 -17.55 -17.32 -3.57
CA PHE A 272 -16.34 -17.61 -4.32
C PHE A 272 -15.25 -16.63 -3.95
N TYR A 273 -14.07 -17.13 -3.66
CA TYR A 273 -12.91 -16.37 -3.27
C TYR A 273 -11.76 -16.59 -4.25
N ILE A 274 -11.08 -15.51 -4.61
CA ILE A 274 -9.88 -15.51 -5.43
C ILE A 274 -8.80 -14.77 -4.66
N ILE A 275 -7.62 -15.34 -4.57
CA ILE A 275 -6.43 -14.69 -4.03
C ILE A 275 -5.31 -14.76 -5.06
N ILE A 276 -4.78 -13.63 -5.46
CA ILE A 276 -3.67 -13.50 -6.40
C ILE A 276 -2.47 -12.93 -5.64
N ASN A 277 -1.34 -13.63 -5.67
CA ASN A 277 -0.08 -13.12 -5.13
C ASN A 277 0.42 -11.98 -6.03
N TRP A 278 0.17 -10.73 -5.59
CA TRP A 278 0.42 -9.55 -6.40
C TRP A 278 1.91 -9.29 -6.59
N ASP A 279 2.71 -9.47 -5.54
CA ASP A 279 4.17 -9.28 -5.62
C ASP A 279 4.79 -10.22 -6.65
N TYR A 280 4.40 -11.51 -6.61
CA TYR A 280 4.89 -12.48 -7.58
C TYR A 280 4.36 -12.20 -9.00
N THR A 281 3.13 -11.73 -9.12
CA THR A 281 2.54 -11.31 -10.41
C THR A 281 3.36 -10.19 -11.05
N ILE A 282 3.78 -9.19 -10.27
CA ILE A 282 4.65 -8.10 -10.73
C ILE A 282 6.03 -8.61 -11.14
N GLU A 283 6.65 -9.52 -10.35
CA GLU A 283 7.92 -10.17 -10.73
C GLU A 283 7.84 -10.85 -12.10
N LEU A 284 6.73 -11.54 -12.41
CA LEU A 284 6.52 -12.21 -13.69
C LEU A 284 6.43 -11.22 -14.87
N ILE A 285 5.86 -10.04 -14.65
CA ILE A 285 5.75 -8.98 -15.65
C ILE A 285 7.13 -8.34 -15.90
N ASP A 286 7.86 -8.00 -14.83
CA ASP A 286 9.20 -7.37 -14.91
C ASP A 286 10.21 -8.27 -15.60
N ASN A 287 10.23 -9.57 -15.28
CA ASN A 287 11.14 -10.54 -15.89
C ASN A 287 10.93 -10.72 -17.40
N ARG A 288 9.73 -10.45 -17.92
CA ARG A 288 9.46 -10.49 -19.37
C ARG A 288 9.98 -9.27 -20.09
N ASN A 289 9.85 -8.09 -19.48
CA ASN A 289 10.35 -6.85 -20.06
C ASN A 289 11.90 -6.84 -20.20
N ILE A 290 12.60 -7.62 -19.38
CA ILE A 290 14.06 -7.79 -19.45
C ILE A 290 14.47 -8.72 -20.61
N LYS A 291 13.64 -9.71 -20.97
CA LYS A 291 13.95 -10.67 -22.04
C LYS A 291 13.68 -10.14 -23.47
N HIS A 292 13.01 -9.01 -23.60
CA HIS A 292 12.68 -8.39 -24.88
C HIS A 292 13.53 -7.12 -25.18
N LYS A 293 14.60 -6.88 -24.40
CA LYS A 293 15.68 -5.95 -24.72
C LYS A 293 16.93 -6.74 -25.11
#